data_7649142291394bc76b606043f4d5da6f
#
_entry.id   7649142291394bc76b606043f4d5da6f
#
_cell.length_a   1.000
_cell.length_b   1.000
_cell.length_c   1.000
_cell.angle_alpha   90.00
_cell.angle_beta   90.00
_cell.angle_gamma   90.00
#
_symmetry.space_group_name_H-M   'P 1'
#
loop_
_entity.id
_entity.type
_entity.pdbx_description
1 polymer ?
#
loop_
_entity_poly.entity_id
_entity_poly.type
_entity_poly.pdbx_seq_one_letter_code
_entity_poly.pdbx_strand_id
1 'polypeptide(L)'
;MAGRYAAALYALADDTQALDLVVDQMEGLGRLIDESPILRRLLNSPLIDVHTAQAAAHAVLTEQGFAKIVCDFVGVVVANRRLAGLRSMVAAFAALVAEKRGVVVARVETALPLSDVQEQQLRARLIEAGYGNVDIVKRVDASLLGGMVVRIGARLYDTSLKSRLQRLQYAMKGAA
;
A
#
# COMPACT_ATOMS: atom_id res chain seq x y z
N MET A 1 -9.81 -1.30 13.30
CA MET A 1 -8.81 -1.35 14.40
C MET A 1 -7.46 -0.84 13.93
N ALA A 2 -6.86 -1.39 12.88
CA ALA A 2 -5.55 -0.95 12.35
C ALA A 2 -5.49 0.57 12.04
N GLY A 3 -6.55 1.14 11.49
CA GLY A 3 -6.61 2.58 11.18
C GLY A 3 -6.47 3.50 12.39
N ARG A 4 -6.93 3.11 13.58
CA ARG A 4 -6.74 3.94 14.80
C ARG A 4 -5.27 4.02 15.22
N TYR A 5 -4.56 2.91 15.14
CA TYR A 5 -3.12 2.87 15.42
C TYR A 5 -2.32 3.64 14.37
N ALA A 6 -2.70 3.51 13.10
CA ALA A 6 -2.10 4.25 12.00
C ALA A 6 -2.30 5.77 12.16
N ALA A 7 -3.52 6.22 12.52
CA ALA A 7 -3.82 7.62 12.75
C ALA A 7 -3.05 8.20 13.95
N ALA A 8 -2.94 7.43 15.05
CA ALA A 8 -2.17 7.85 16.23
C ALA A 8 -0.68 7.98 15.92
N LEU A 9 -0.10 7.01 15.18
CA LEU A 9 1.30 7.07 14.77
C LEU A 9 1.54 8.24 13.80
N TYR A 10 0.61 8.50 12.88
CA TYR A 10 0.70 9.62 11.96
C TYR A 10 0.71 10.96 12.71
N ALA A 11 -0.22 11.16 13.65
CA ALA A 11 -0.30 12.38 14.45
C ALA A 11 0.99 12.60 15.25
N LEU A 12 1.51 11.55 15.91
CA LEU A 12 2.76 11.64 16.68
C LEU A 12 3.97 11.95 15.79
N ALA A 13 4.05 11.32 14.60
CA ALA A 13 5.13 11.54 13.66
C ALA A 13 5.09 12.96 13.05
N ASP A 14 3.89 13.49 12.82
CA ASP A 14 3.67 14.85 12.33
C ASP A 14 4.03 15.89 13.39
N ASP A 15 3.57 15.73 14.64
CA ASP A 15 3.89 16.60 15.78
C ASP A 15 5.39 16.65 16.07
N THR A 16 6.10 15.54 15.88
CA THR A 16 7.56 15.45 16.11
C THR A 16 8.40 15.81 14.88
N GLN A 17 7.75 16.19 13.76
CA GLN A 17 8.41 16.47 12.47
C GLN A 17 9.29 15.31 11.96
N ALA A 18 8.96 14.09 12.33
CA ALA A 18 9.69 12.87 11.96
C ALA A 18 8.94 12.00 10.95
N LEU A 19 7.93 12.57 10.26
CA LEU A 19 7.02 11.80 9.40
C LEU A 19 7.75 11.01 8.31
N ASP A 20 8.70 11.62 7.60
CA ASP A 20 9.43 10.95 6.52
C ASP A 20 10.27 9.78 7.05
N LEU A 21 10.96 9.98 8.17
CA LEU A 21 11.73 8.93 8.84
C LEU A 21 10.83 7.77 9.27
N VAL A 22 9.67 8.08 9.87
CA VAL A 22 8.72 7.05 10.32
C VAL A 22 8.11 6.30 9.14
N VAL A 23 7.85 6.97 8.01
CA VAL A 23 7.37 6.33 6.78
C VAL A 23 8.36 5.31 6.27
N ASP A 24 9.63 5.71 6.08
CA ASP A 24 10.70 4.82 5.59
C ASP A 24 10.90 3.62 6.52
N GLN A 25 10.87 3.86 7.82
CA GLN A 25 11.04 2.80 8.81
C GLN A 25 9.84 1.86 8.89
N MET A 26 8.61 2.37 8.77
CA MET A 26 7.42 1.52 8.73
C MET A 26 7.38 0.66 7.46
N GLU A 27 7.86 1.15 6.32
CA GLU A 27 8.06 0.33 5.12
C GLU A 27 9.13 -0.74 5.34
N GLY A 28 10.25 -0.38 5.97
CA GLY A 28 11.30 -1.31 6.37
C GLY A 28 10.78 -2.41 7.31
N LEU A 29 9.96 -2.05 8.29
CA LEU A 29 9.30 -2.99 9.20
C LEU A 29 8.37 -3.93 8.44
N GLY A 30 7.61 -3.41 7.47
CA GLY A 30 6.76 -4.22 6.61
C GLY A 30 7.55 -5.27 5.83
N ARG A 31 8.64 -4.87 5.19
CA ARG A 31 9.57 -5.78 4.48
C ARG A 31 10.17 -6.84 5.41
N LEU A 32 10.65 -6.43 6.57
CA LEU A 32 11.21 -7.34 7.58
C LEU A 32 10.21 -8.42 7.99
N ILE A 33 8.93 -8.06 8.19
CA ILE A 33 7.86 -9.00 8.51
C ILE A 33 7.60 -9.96 7.33
N ASP A 34 7.62 -9.46 6.10
CA ASP A 34 7.33 -10.26 4.90
C ASP A 34 8.49 -11.21 4.54
N GLU A 35 9.73 -10.82 4.81
CA GLU A 35 10.94 -11.59 4.51
C GLU A 35 11.28 -12.65 5.57
N SER A 36 10.88 -12.41 6.84
CA SER A 36 11.20 -13.32 7.95
C SER A 36 10.04 -14.25 8.31
N PRO A 37 10.09 -15.55 7.93
CA PRO A 37 9.09 -16.54 8.36
C PRO A 37 9.07 -16.74 9.88
N ILE A 38 10.23 -16.57 10.52
CA ILE A 38 10.39 -16.70 11.98
C ILE A 38 9.64 -15.57 12.67
N LEU A 39 9.83 -14.34 12.21
CA LEU A 39 9.14 -13.17 12.75
C LEU A 39 7.62 -13.29 12.58
N ARG A 40 7.16 -13.74 11.40
CA ARG A 40 5.72 -13.98 11.17
C ARG A 40 5.13 -15.02 12.10
N ARG A 41 5.85 -16.11 12.41
CA ARG A 41 5.42 -17.11 13.38
C ARG A 41 5.35 -16.53 14.79
N LEU A 42 6.35 -15.74 15.17
CA LEU A 42 6.40 -15.05 16.46
C LEU A 42 5.20 -14.10 16.62
N LEU A 43 4.93 -13.28 15.62
CA LEU A 43 3.82 -12.32 15.61
C LEU A 43 2.44 -12.99 15.75
N ASN A 44 2.29 -14.20 15.21
CA ASN A 44 1.04 -14.96 15.22
C ASN A 44 0.94 -15.95 16.40
N SER A 45 1.95 -16.06 17.24
CA SER A 45 1.95 -17.00 18.37
C SER A 45 1.20 -16.41 19.57
N PRO A 46 0.09 -17.02 20.01
CA PRO A 46 -0.68 -16.53 21.17
C PRO A 46 -0.04 -16.90 22.52
N LEU A 47 0.97 -17.78 22.52
CA LEU A 47 1.56 -18.38 23.73
C LEU A 47 2.73 -17.57 24.31
N ILE A 48 3.19 -16.52 23.63
CA ILE A 48 4.33 -15.75 24.08
C ILE A 48 3.87 -14.75 25.14
N ASP A 49 4.57 -14.75 26.29
CA ASP A 49 4.36 -13.75 27.33
C ASP A 49 4.63 -12.34 26.78
N VAL A 50 3.77 -11.38 27.19
CA VAL A 50 3.84 -9.99 26.71
C VAL A 50 5.17 -9.34 27.01
N HIS A 51 5.74 -9.57 28.19
CA HIS A 51 7.04 -8.99 28.58
C HIS A 51 8.18 -9.56 27.75
N THR A 52 8.19 -10.85 27.51
CA THR A 52 9.17 -11.52 26.64
C THR A 52 9.05 -11.04 25.20
N ALA A 53 7.83 -10.93 24.68
CA ALA A 53 7.57 -10.42 23.33
C ALA A 53 8.00 -8.96 23.18
N GLN A 54 7.76 -8.13 24.19
CA GLN A 54 8.17 -6.71 24.20
C GLN A 54 9.67 -6.56 24.21
N ALA A 55 10.37 -7.30 25.08
CA ALA A 55 11.83 -7.27 25.15
C ALA A 55 12.47 -7.75 23.84
N ALA A 56 11.97 -8.85 23.28
CA ALA A 56 12.47 -9.37 22.00
C ALA A 56 12.22 -8.40 20.84
N ALA A 57 11.01 -7.83 20.73
CA ALA A 57 10.69 -6.85 19.69
C ALA A 57 11.57 -5.61 19.81
N HIS A 58 11.75 -5.09 21.03
CA HIS A 58 12.60 -3.94 21.26
C HIS A 58 14.06 -4.21 20.90
N ALA A 59 14.61 -5.37 21.28
CA ALA A 59 15.98 -5.76 20.96
C ALA A 59 16.21 -5.82 19.43
N VAL A 60 15.31 -6.51 18.70
CA VAL A 60 15.39 -6.64 17.23
C VAL A 60 15.29 -5.27 16.55
N LEU A 61 14.35 -4.42 16.96
CA LEU A 61 14.16 -3.11 16.35
C LEU A 61 15.34 -2.17 16.63
N THR A 62 15.90 -2.22 17.83
CA THR A 62 17.08 -1.42 18.19
C THR A 62 18.31 -1.87 17.43
N GLU A 63 18.52 -3.19 17.28
CA GLU A 63 19.62 -3.75 16.48
C GLU A 63 19.53 -3.36 15.01
N GLN A 64 18.32 -3.28 14.47
CA GLN A 64 18.05 -2.85 13.09
C GLN A 64 18.06 -1.32 12.91
N GLY A 65 18.31 -0.55 13.98
CA GLY A 65 18.43 0.91 13.92
C GLY A 65 17.10 1.67 13.77
N PHE A 66 15.98 1.08 14.19
CA PHE A 66 14.69 1.77 14.17
C PHE A 66 14.63 2.90 15.19
N ALA A 67 14.01 4.02 14.80
CA ALA A 67 13.82 5.17 15.69
C ALA A 67 12.94 4.81 16.90
N LYS A 68 13.17 5.53 18.00
CA LYS A 68 12.44 5.33 19.25
C LYS A 68 10.92 5.36 19.05
N ILE A 69 10.40 6.25 18.19
CA ILE A 69 8.97 6.37 17.90
C ILE A 69 8.40 5.05 17.38
N VAL A 70 9.11 4.36 16.48
CA VAL A 70 8.68 3.07 15.93
C VAL A 70 8.79 1.97 16.96
N CYS A 71 9.85 1.98 17.77
CA CYS A 71 10.02 1.03 18.87
C CYS A 71 8.90 1.18 19.91
N ASP A 72 8.60 2.40 20.33
CA ASP A 72 7.53 2.70 21.27
C ASP A 72 6.15 2.30 20.72
N PHE A 73 5.90 2.58 19.44
CA PHE A 73 4.67 2.15 18.74
C PHE A 73 4.50 0.62 18.78
N VAL A 74 5.55 -0.12 18.41
CA VAL A 74 5.53 -1.59 18.47
C VAL A 74 5.35 -2.07 19.91
N GLY A 75 5.98 -1.43 20.88
CA GLY A 75 5.80 -1.69 22.31
C GLY A 75 4.34 -1.58 22.75
N VAL A 76 3.64 -0.52 22.33
CA VAL A 76 2.19 -0.33 22.60
C VAL A 76 1.35 -1.43 21.93
N VAL A 77 1.69 -1.83 20.70
CA VAL A 77 0.99 -2.93 20.00
C VAL A 77 1.16 -4.25 20.74
N VAL A 78 2.38 -4.53 21.24
CA VAL A 78 2.68 -5.73 22.06
C VAL A 78 1.89 -5.71 23.38
N ALA A 79 1.95 -4.60 24.13
CA ALA A 79 1.25 -4.43 25.40
C ALA A 79 -0.27 -4.69 25.26
N ASN A 80 -0.84 -4.29 24.14
CA ASN A 80 -2.25 -4.52 23.81
C ASN A 80 -2.53 -5.92 23.23
N ARG A 81 -1.55 -6.83 23.17
CA ARG A 81 -1.67 -8.18 22.59
C ARG A 81 -2.15 -8.19 21.13
N ARG A 82 -1.68 -7.22 20.31
CA ARG A 82 -2.15 -7.04 18.93
C ARG A 82 -1.04 -7.23 17.89
N LEU A 83 0.01 -7.97 18.25
CA LEU A 83 1.14 -8.26 17.37
C LEU A 83 0.71 -8.88 16.03
N ALA A 84 -0.25 -9.80 16.03
CA ALA A 84 -0.78 -10.42 14.82
C ALA A 84 -1.36 -9.38 13.82
N GLY A 85 -1.81 -8.23 14.32
CA GLY A 85 -2.31 -7.11 13.52
C GLY A 85 -1.23 -6.15 13.01
N LEU A 86 0.02 -6.30 13.41
CA LEU A 86 1.10 -5.34 13.11
C LEU A 86 1.25 -5.11 11.59
N ARG A 87 1.23 -6.17 10.79
CA ARG A 87 1.34 -6.06 9.33
C ARG A 87 0.19 -5.24 8.72
N SER A 88 -1.03 -5.42 9.24
CA SER A 88 -2.19 -4.63 8.79
C SER A 88 -2.12 -3.17 9.25
N MET A 89 -1.49 -2.89 10.41
CA MET A 89 -1.25 -1.53 10.89
C MET A 89 -0.23 -0.80 10.02
N VAL A 90 0.85 -1.48 9.62
CA VAL A 90 1.83 -0.96 8.65
C VAL A 90 1.16 -0.58 7.33
N ALA A 91 0.33 -1.48 6.77
CA ALA A 91 -0.40 -1.22 5.53
C ALA A 91 -1.40 -0.06 5.67
N ALA A 92 -2.11 0.01 6.81
CA ALA A 92 -3.04 1.11 7.09
C ALA A 92 -2.32 2.47 7.26
N PHE A 93 -1.12 2.48 7.85
CA PHE A 93 -0.29 3.67 7.97
C PHE A 93 0.17 4.17 6.61
N ALA A 94 0.69 3.28 5.75
CA ALA A 94 1.10 3.63 4.38
C ALA A 94 -0.06 4.21 3.57
N ALA A 95 -1.26 3.60 3.67
CA ALA A 95 -2.46 4.10 3.01
C ALA A 95 -2.87 5.49 3.51
N LEU A 96 -2.82 5.73 4.83
CA LEU A 96 -3.14 7.03 5.44
C LEU A 96 -2.14 8.12 5.01
N VAL A 97 -0.86 7.80 4.98
CA VAL A 97 0.19 8.73 4.50
C VAL A 97 -0.03 9.09 3.04
N ALA A 98 -0.33 8.11 2.17
CA ALA A 98 -0.64 8.34 0.77
C ALA A 98 -1.86 9.25 0.60
N GLU A 99 -2.93 9.00 1.37
CA GLU A 99 -4.13 9.84 1.39
C GLU A 99 -3.82 11.27 1.83
N LYS A 100 -3.07 11.45 2.92
CA LYS A 100 -2.68 12.75 3.46
C LYS A 100 -1.73 13.53 2.54
N ARG A 101 -0.85 12.84 1.83
CA ARG A 101 0.03 13.44 0.81
C ARG A 101 -0.70 13.72 -0.51
N GLY A 102 -1.98 13.40 -0.61
CA GLY A 102 -2.77 13.55 -1.83
C GLY A 102 -2.30 12.61 -2.95
N VAL A 103 -1.63 11.52 -2.60
CA VAL A 103 -1.20 10.51 -3.58
C VAL A 103 -2.41 9.67 -3.99
N VAL A 104 -2.74 9.74 -5.25
CA VAL A 104 -3.84 8.96 -5.84
C VAL A 104 -3.29 7.71 -6.49
N VAL A 105 -3.71 6.53 -6.03
CA VAL A 105 -3.29 5.26 -6.62
C VAL A 105 -4.07 4.98 -7.90
N ALA A 106 -3.37 4.95 -9.04
CA ALA A 106 -3.90 4.55 -10.33
C ALA A 106 -3.53 3.09 -10.62
N ARG A 107 -4.50 2.19 -10.59
CA ARG A 107 -4.29 0.79 -11.02
C ARG A 107 -4.45 0.71 -12.53
N VAL A 108 -3.38 0.29 -13.19
CA VAL A 108 -3.31 0.21 -14.66
C VAL A 108 -3.15 -1.24 -15.08
N GLU A 109 -4.15 -1.76 -15.79
CA GLU A 109 -4.13 -3.09 -16.40
C GLU A 109 -3.90 -2.94 -17.90
N THR A 110 -2.92 -3.64 -18.45
CA THR A 110 -2.53 -3.58 -19.86
C THR A 110 -2.34 -4.98 -20.44
N ALA A 111 -2.58 -5.14 -21.74
CA ALA A 111 -2.39 -6.43 -22.41
C ALA A 111 -0.90 -6.83 -22.50
N LEU A 112 0.00 -5.86 -22.57
CA LEU A 112 1.45 -6.02 -22.62
C LEU A 112 2.11 -5.11 -21.57
N PRO A 113 3.33 -5.43 -21.11
CA PRO A 113 4.07 -4.54 -20.21
C PRO A 113 4.20 -3.13 -20.80
N LEU A 114 3.96 -2.10 -19.98
CA LEU A 114 4.18 -0.71 -20.37
C LEU A 114 5.68 -0.42 -20.45
N SER A 115 6.08 0.31 -21.50
CA SER A 115 7.42 0.90 -21.54
C SER A 115 7.51 2.11 -20.62
N ASP A 116 8.73 2.49 -20.21
CA ASP A 116 8.97 3.65 -19.34
C ASP A 116 8.41 4.95 -19.95
N VAL A 117 8.52 5.11 -21.27
CA VAL A 117 7.97 6.25 -22.01
C VAL A 117 6.45 6.31 -21.91
N GLN A 118 5.78 5.15 -22.05
CA GLN A 118 4.31 5.07 -21.95
C GLN A 118 3.85 5.35 -20.51
N GLU A 119 4.60 4.89 -19.51
CA GLU A 119 4.31 5.20 -18.12
C GLU A 119 4.42 6.68 -17.82
N GLN A 120 5.48 7.35 -18.31
CA GLN A 120 5.66 8.80 -18.15
C GLN A 120 4.55 9.58 -18.84
N GLN A 121 4.15 9.20 -20.05
CA GLN A 121 3.05 9.83 -20.77
C GLN A 121 1.72 9.64 -20.02
N LEU A 122 1.47 8.45 -19.47
CA LEU A 122 0.28 8.19 -18.68
C LEU A 122 0.25 9.06 -17.42
N ARG A 123 1.40 9.14 -16.72
CA ARG A 123 1.54 9.98 -15.53
C ARG A 123 1.28 11.47 -15.86
N ALA A 124 1.85 11.98 -16.93
CA ALA A 124 1.63 13.34 -17.38
C ALA A 124 0.15 13.63 -17.65
N ARG A 125 -0.53 12.75 -18.38
CA ARG A 125 -1.97 12.87 -18.65
C ARG A 125 -2.85 12.82 -17.40
N LEU A 126 -2.47 12.00 -16.41
CA LEU A 126 -3.18 11.92 -15.13
C LEU A 126 -3.01 13.21 -14.31
N ILE A 127 -1.83 13.81 -14.35
CA ILE A 127 -1.56 15.11 -13.72
C ILE A 127 -2.37 16.22 -14.42
N GLU A 128 -2.41 16.25 -15.75
CA GLU A 128 -3.24 17.18 -16.53
C GLU A 128 -4.73 17.01 -16.24
N ALA A 129 -5.19 15.79 -15.95
CA ALA A 129 -6.56 15.50 -15.57
C ALA A 129 -6.90 15.91 -14.12
N GLY A 130 -5.96 16.56 -13.41
CA GLY A 130 -6.16 17.08 -12.05
C GLY A 130 -5.80 16.13 -10.92
N TYR A 131 -5.17 14.98 -11.21
CA TYR A 131 -4.64 14.08 -10.20
C TYR A 131 -3.19 14.50 -9.88
N GLY A 132 -2.99 15.33 -8.85
CA GLY A 132 -1.70 16.00 -8.59
C GLY A 132 -0.53 15.03 -8.41
N ASN A 133 -0.61 14.10 -7.49
CA ASN A 133 0.42 13.08 -7.24
C ASN A 133 -0.16 11.68 -7.47
N VAL A 134 0.37 10.96 -8.48
CA VAL A 134 -0.19 9.66 -8.89
C VAL A 134 0.84 8.57 -8.72
N ASP A 135 0.48 7.54 -7.95
CA ASP A 135 1.21 6.27 -7.89
C ASP A 135 0.58 5.26 -8.85
N ILE A 136 1.38 4.74 -9.78
CA ILE A 136 0.92 3.84 -10.84
C ILE A 136 1.26 2.40 -10.48
N VAL A 137 0.23 1.62 -10.13
CA VAL A 137 0.34 0.18 -9.90
C VAL A 137 0.01 -0.57 -11.19
N LYS A 138 1.01 -1.20 -11.78
CA LYS A 138 0.92 -1.90 -13.08
C LYS A 138 0.53 -3.36 -12.90
N ARG A 139 -0.38 -3.84 -13.74
CA ARG A 139 -0.73 -5.26 -13.89
C ARG A 139 -0.84 -5.61 -15.37
N VAL A 140 -0.29 -6.74 -15.76
CA VAL A 140 -0.45 -7.27 -17.13
C VAL A 140 -1.59 -8.27 -17.15
N ASP A 141 -2.58 -8.03 -18.03
CA ASP A 141 -3.71 -8.92 -18.29
C ASP A 141 -3.91 -9.12 -19.81
N ALA A 142 -3.39 -10.22 -20.31
CA ALA A 142 -3.47 -10.58 -21.72
C ALA A 142 -4.92 -10.74 -22.23
N SER A 143 -5.91 -10.91 -21.35
CA SER A 143 -7.32 -11.05 -21.72
C SER A 143 -7.93 -9.77 -22.32
N LEU A 144 -7.26 -8.63 -22.17
CA LEU A 144 -7.69 -7.33 -22.71
C LEU A 144 -7.52 -7.24 -24.23
N LEU A 145 -6.73 -8.16 -24.85
CA LEU A 145 -6.38 -8.19 -26.27
C LEU A 145 -5.57 -6.98 -26.76
N GLY A 146 -5.62 -5.85 -26.06
CA GLY A 146 -4.94 -4.61 -26.36
C GLY A 146 -5.58 -3.41 -25.64
N GLY A 147 -4.87 -2.27 -25.64
CA GLY A 147 -5.29 -1.09 -24.88
C GLY A 147 -4.99 -1.19 -23.38
N MET A 148 -5.67 -0.37 -22.59
CA MET A 148 -5.48 -0.32 -21.14
C MET A 148 -6.78 -0.05 -20.40
N VAL A 149 -6.83 -0.50 -19.15
CA VAL A 149 -7.86 -0.16 -18.17
C VAL A 149 -7.18 0.57 -17.02
N VAL A 150 -7.61 1.79 -16.74
CA VAL A 150 -7.09 2.61 -15.64
C VAL A 150 -8.19 2.81 -14.61
N ARG A 151 -7.94 2.40 -13.37
CA ARG A 151 -8.85 2.59 -12.24
C ARG A 151 -8.24 3.54 -11.22
N ILE A 152 -8.96 4.62 -10.93
CA ILE A 152 -8.54 5.66 -9.99
C ILE A 152 -9.68 5.88 -8.99
N GLY A 153 -9.53 5.34 -7.78
CA GLY A 153 -10.61 5.34 -6.81
C GLY A 153 -11.88 4.70 -7.38
N ALA A 154 -12.98 5.45 -7.46
CA ALA A 154 -14.26 4.99 -8.03
C ALA A 154 -14.37 5.19 -9.56
N ARG A 155 -13.41 5.87 -10.19
CA ARG A 155 -13.42 6.14 -11.62
C ARG A 155 -12.72 5.03 -12.40
N LEU A 156 -13.32 4.60 -13.51
CA LEU A 156 -12.79 3.58 -14.41
C LEU A 156 -12.69 4.16 -15.82
N TYR A 157 -11.49 4.12 -16.38
CA TYR A 157 -11.22 4.49 -17.77
C TYR A 157 -10.81 3.23 -18.52
N ASP A 158 -11.71 2.72 -19.35
CA ASP A 158 -11.52 1.48 -20.13
C ASP A 158 -11.43 1.79 -21.62
N THR A 159 -10.21 1.65 -22.15
CA THR A 159 -9.88 1.79 -23.57
C THR A 159 -9.48 0.44 -24.20
N SER A 160 -9.76 -0.69 -23.53
CA SER A 160 -9.40 -2.01 -24.01
C SER A 160 -10.12 -2.39 -25.31
N LEU A 161 -9.44 -3.15 -26.16
CA LEU A 161 -10.03 -3.70 -27.37
C LEU A 161 -11.17 -4.67 -27.07
N LYS A 162 -11.06 -5.42 -25.98
CA LYS A 162 -12.11 -6.31 -25.49
C LYS A 162 -13.44 -5.58 -25.29
N SER A 163 -13.42 -4.48 -24.55
CA SER A 163 -14.64 -3.68 -24.29
C SER A 163 -15.17 -3.00 -25.54
N ARG A 164 -14.29 -2.61 -26.47
CA ARG A 164 -14.72 -2.06 -27.76
C ARG A 164 -15.42 -3.10 -28.62
N LEU A 165 -14.88 -4.32 -28.69
CA LEU A 165 -15.48 -5.43 -29.42
C LEU A 165 -16.82 -5.84 -28.82
N GLN A 166 -16.92 -5.90 -27.50
CA GLN A 166 -18.20 -6.20 -26.83
C GLN A 166 -19.28 -5.15 -27.17
N ARG A 167 -18.93 -3.87 -27.13
CA ARG A 167 -19.85 -2.78 -27.47
C ARG A 167 -20.33 -2.88 -28.92
N LEU A 168 -19.44 -3.18 -29.86
CA LEU A 168 -19.80 -3.43 -31.27
C LEU A 168 -20.73 -4.64 -31.40
N GLN A 169 -20.45 -5.75 -30.74
CA GLN A 169 -21.28 -6.94 -30.75
C GLN A 169 -22.69 -6.66 -30.22
N TYR A 170 -22.83 -5.89 -29.15
CA TYR A 170 -24.13 -5.49 -28.62
C TYR A 170 -24.88 -4.57 -29.58
N ALA A 171 -24.19 -3.60 -30.18
CA ALA A 171 -24.80 -2.70 -31.17
C ALA A 171 -25.34 -3.46 -32.41
N MET A 172 -24.57 -4.46 -32.86
CA MET A 172 -24.99 -5.30 -33.98
C MET A 172 -26.16 -6.22 -33.63
N LYS A 173 -26.25 -6.74 -32.40
CA LYS A 173 -27.36 -7.59 -31.94
C LYS A 173 -28.62 -6.79 -31.62
N GLY A 174 -28.51 -5.51 -31.26
CA GLY A 174 -29.68 -4.65 -31.00
C GLY A 174 -30.26 -3.95 -32.24
N ALA A 175 -29.64 -4.14 -33.41
CA ALA A 175 -30.09 -3.60 -34.70
C ALA A 175 -30.78 -4.67 -35.58
N ALA A 176 -31.01 -5.87 -35.04
CA ALA A 176 -31.77 -6.96 -35.67
C ALA A 176 -33.14 -7.18 -34.90
#